data_a645c479ad8c9c26c3032d764084b193
#
_entry.id   a645c479ad8c9c26c3032d764084b193
#
_cell.length_a   1.000
_cell.length_b   1.000
_cell.length_c   1.000
_cell.angle_alpha   90.00
_cell.angle_beta   90.00
_cell.angle_gamma   90.00
#
_symmetry.space_group_name_H-M   'P 1'
#
loop_
_entity.id
_entity.type
_entity.pdbx_description
1 polymer ?
#
loop_
_entity_poly.entity_id
_entity_poly.type
_entity_poly.pdbx_seq_one_letter_code
_entity_poly.pdbx_strand_id
1 'polypeptide(L)'
;QNNYQDTARIFNCGYAANQAKNYAEAAKYFDMAVKMNYNVDDSYVGEAMAYRNLNKTEEFLTTVKEGLKVIPDGNKNKTNLEKLLYGYCIKQGQAAQNKGDLAGAEKMYKEVLAVSNKDYQSNAYYSLGAMLYGNGAKILQAATPIATSEPDKYNAEKAKADKDFKQAKEYLTKAVELDPKDE
;
A
#
# COMPACT_ATOMS: atom_id res chain seq x y z
N GLN A 1 -10.58 27.91 28.28
CA GLN A 1 -9.15 27.65 28.57
C GLN A 1 -8.87 26.17 28.93
N ASN A 2 -9.80 25.44 29.55
CA ASN A 2 -9.61 24.02 29.93
C ASN A 2 -9.53 23.08 28.73
N ASN A 3 -10.25 23.35 27.65
CA ASN A 3 -10.36 22.42 26.50
C ASN A 3 -9.02 22.25 25.75
N TYR A 4 -8.22 23.30 25.62
CA TYR A 4 -6.92 23.23 24.93
C TYR A 4 -5.85 22.46 25.73
N GLN A 5 -5.84 22.60 27.05
CA GLN A 5 -4.93 21.84 27.92
C GLN A 5 -5.26 20.33 27.89
N ASP A 6 -6.54 19.99 27.80
CA ASP A 6 -6.98 18.59 27.74
C ASP A 6 -6.65 17.95 26.39
N THR A 7 -6.77 18.69 25.29
CA THR A 7 -6.37 18.20 23.95
C THR A 7 -4.87 17.94 23.85
N ALA A 8 -4.05 18.86 24.37
CA ALA A 8 -2.60 18.69 24.42
C ALA A 8 -2.19 17.47 25.29
N ARG A 9 -2.88 17.26 26.42
CA ARG A 9 -2.63 16.06 27.26
C ARG A 9 -2.97 14.78 26.53
N ILE A 10 -4.11 14.71 25.83
CA ILE A 10 -4.52 13.54 25.05
C ILE A 10 -3.48 13.21 23.99
N PHE A 11 -3.04 14.19 23.20
CA PHE A 11 -1.99 14.01 22.21
C PHE A 11 -0.69 13.48 22.85
N ASN A 12 -0.24 14.08 23.96
CA ASN A 12 0.94 13.67 24.69
C ASN A 12 0.82 12.24 25.28
N CYS A 13 -0.39 11.83 25.70
CA CYS A 13 -0.66 10.45 26.11
C CYS A 13 -0.47 9.47 24.92
N GLY A 14 -0.92 9.84 23.71
CA GLY A 14 -0.67 9.07 22.50
C GLY A 14 0.81 8.90 22.23
N TYR A 15 1.56 9.98 22.34
CA TYR A 15 3.01 9.96 22.16
C TYR A 15 3.70 9.09 23.21
N ALA A 16 3.37 9.26 24.49
CA ALA A 16 3.93 8.44 25.58
C ALA A 16 3.59 6.97 25.45
N ALA A 17 2.35 6.63 25.09
CA ALA A 17 1.92 5.26 24.83
C ALA A 17 2.71 4.62 23.66
N ASN A 18 2.95 5.39 22.60
CA ASN A 18 3.75 4.93 21.45
C ASN A 18 5.22 4.66 21.86
N GLN A 19 5.82 5.52 22.66
CA GLN A 19 7.17 5.33 23.22
C GLN A 19 7.25 4.08 24.11
N ALA A 20 6.21 3.85 24.89
CA ALA A 20 6.07 2.65 25.72
C ALA A 20 5.71 1.38 24.93
N LYS A 21 5.57 1.47 23.59
CA LYS A 21 5.11 0.41 22.69
C LYS A 21 3.69 -0.10 23.00
N ASN A 22 2.91 0.66 23.74
CA ASN A 22 1.49 0.40 23.94
C ASN A 22 0.70 0.97 22.73
N TYR A 23 0.82 0.31 21.60
CA TYR A 23 0.30 0.82 20.33
C TYR A 23 -1.24 0.89 20.29
N ALA A 24 -1.94 0.05 21.05
CA ALA A 24 -3.40 0.11 21.13
C ALA A 24 -3.88 1.41 21.81
N GLU A 25 -3.27 1.77 22.92
CA GLU A 25 -3.56 3.04 23.59
C GLU A 25 -3.06 4.23 22.75
N ALA A 26 -1.90 4.13 22.10
CA ALA A 26 -1.39 5.17 21.22
C ALA A 26 -2.39 5.49 20.10
N ALA A 27 -2.89 4.47 19.37
CA ALA A 27 -3.89 4.64 18.32
C ALA A 27 -5.14 5.35 18.85
N LYS A 28 -5.67 4.92 20.00
CA LYS A 28 -6.84 5.51 20.64
C LYS A 28 -6.64 7.00 20.96
N TYR A 29 -5.51 7.37 21.55
CA TYR A 29 -5.27 8.76 21.92
C TYR A 29 -5.02 9.65 20.70
N PHE A 30 -4.34 9.16 19.66
CA PHE A 30 -4.17 9.91 18.42
C PHE A 30 -5.49 10.09 17.67
N ASP A 31 -6.36 9.07 17.58
CA ASP A 31 -7.72 9.18 17.04
C ASP A 31 -8.55 10.26 17.81
N MET A 32 -8.45 10.27 19.14
CA MET A 32 -9.09 11.32 19.95
C MET A 32 -8.54 12.70 19.62
N ALA A 33 -7.23 12.85 19.44
CA ALA A 33 -6.61 14.13 19.08
C ALA A 33 -7.05 14.60 17.68
N VAL A 34 -7.16 13.70 16.69
CA VAL A 34 -7.73 13.98 15.37
C VAL A 34 -9.16 14.50 15.48
N LYS A 35 -10.03 13.81 16.24
CA LYS A 35 -11.44 14.19 16.47
C LYS A 35 -11.58 15.54 17.17
N MET A 36 -10.62 15.91 18.00
CA MET A 36 -10.55 17.19 18.67
C MET A 36 -9.86 18.29 17.86
N ASN A 37 -9.49 18.00 16.61
CA ASN A 37 -8.80 18.90 15.70
C ASN A 37 -7.49 19.48 16.30
N TYR A 38 -6.74 18.63 17.01
CA TYR A 38 -5.48 19.01 17.65
C TYR A 38 -4.29 18.26 17.03
N ASN A 39 -3.27 19.00 16.58
CA ASN A 39 -2.07 18.45 15.92
C ASN A 39 -2.44 17.34 14.92
N VAL A 40 -3.42 17.63 14.04
CA VAL A 40 -4.10 16.65 13.18
C VAL A 40 -3.11 15.89 12.32
N ASP A 41 -2.14 16.57 11.75
CA ASP A 41 -1.12 16.00 10.88
C ASP A 41 -0.18 15.04 11.64
N ASP A 42 0.34 15.43 12.81
CA ASP A 42 1.14 14.54 13.66
C ASP A 42 0.30 13.38 14.22
N SER A 43 -0.97 13.64 14.53
CA SER A 43 -1.89 12.62 15.06
C SER A 43 -2.16 11.52 14.03
N TYR A 44 -2.42 11.85 12.77
CA TYR A 44 -2.57 10.86 11.71
C TYR A 44 -1.31 10.02 11.51
N VAL A 45 -0.13 10.62 11.55
CA VAL A 45 1.13 9.88 11.46
C VAL A 45 1.29 8.94 12.65
N GLY A 46 1.05 9.42 13.87
CA GLY A 46 1.14 8.62 15.10
C GLY A 46 0.17 7.44 15.11
N GLU A 47 -1.08 7.68 14.74
CA GLU A 47 -2.13 6.65 14.64
C GLU A 47 -1.80 5.59 13.59
N ALA A 48 -1.39 6.02 12.39
CA ALA A 48 -0.97 5.10 11.33
C ALA A 48 0.22 4.23 11.77
N MET A 49 1.22 4.81 12.42
CA MET A 49 2.35 4.06 12.96
C MET A 49 1.91 3.03 14.03
N ALA A 50 0.97 3.40 14.89
CA ALA A 50 0.43 2.51 15.91
C ALA A 50 -0.31 1.32 15.27
N TYR A 51 -1.20 1.54 14.32
CA TYR A 51 -1.90 0.47 13.60
C TYR A 51 -0.95 -0.43 12.79
N ARG A 52 0.07 0.16 12.15
CA ARG A 52 1.11 -0.62 11.46
C ARG A 52 1.83 -1.59 12.43
N ASN A 53 2.18 -1.12 13.63
CA ASN A 53 2.86 -1.94 14.62
C ASN A 53 1.95 -3.01 15.24
N LEU A 54 0.64 -2.79 15.24
CA LEU A 54 -0.38 -3.77 15.64
C LEU A 54 -0.72 -4.78 14.52
N ASN A 55 -0.15 -4.64 13.33
CA ASN A 55 -0.52 -5.40 12.12
C ASN A 55 -2.01 -5.27 11.74
N LYS A 56 -2.62 -4.15 12.08
CA LYS A 56 -4.00 -3.80 11.74
C LYS A 56 -4.05 -3.10 10.39
N THR A 57 -4.08 -3.92 9.32
CA THR A 57 -3.93 -3.44 7.94
C THR A 57 -5.05 -2.50 7.51
N GLU A 58 -6.30 -2.84 7.77
CA GLU A 58 -7.44 -2.03 7.30
C GLU A 58 -7.51 -0.69 8.04
N GLU A 59 -7.28 -0.68 9.34
CA GLU A 59 -7.22 0.55 10.14
C GLU A 59 -6.03 1.42 9.69
N PHE A 60 -4.86 0.82 9.46
CA PHE A 60 -3.70 1.54 8.92
C PHE A 60 -4.02 2.21 7.59
N LEU A 61 -4.57 1.48 6.63
CA LEU A 61 -4.91 2.01 5.30
C LEU A 61 -5.95 3.11 5.38
N THR A 62 -6.96 2.95 6.24
CA THR A 62 -8.01 3.95 6.45
C THR A 62 -7.42 5.24 7.00
N THR A 63 -6.66 5.15 8.10
CA THR A 63 -6.01 6.31 8.75
C THR A 63 -5.09 7.06 7.78
N VAL A 64 -4.25 6.33 7.03
CA VAL A 64 -3.36 6.98 6.06
C VAL A 64 -4.14 7.69 4.97
N LYS A 65 -5.17 7.05 4.38
CA LYS A 65 -5.99 7.66 3.31
C LYS A 65 -6.74 8.91 3.80
N GLU A 66 -7.24 8.89 5.02
CA GLU A 66 -7.88 10.06 5.63
C GLU A 66 -6.87 11.19 5.85
N GLY A 67 -5.71 10.88 6.43
CA GLY A 67 -4.64 11.86 6.61
C GLY A 67 -4.16 12.48 5.29
N LEU A 68 -3.99 11.67 4.23
CA LEU A 68 -3.60 12.17 2.90
C LEU A 68 -4.63 13.13 2.28
N LYS A 69 -5.92 12.99 2.61
CA LYS A 69 -6.98 13.91 2.15
C LYS A 69 -7.00 15.23 2.92
N VAL A 70 -6.73 15.17 4.22
CA VAL A 70 -6.89 16.31 5.13
C VAL A 70 -5.63 17.17 5.22
N ILE A 71 -4.45 16.52 5.19
CA ILE A 71 -3.17 17.21 5.32
C ILE A 71 -2.82 17.91 4.00
N PRO A 72 -2.53 19.23 4.01
CA PRO A 72 -2.19 19.97 2.81
C PRO A 72 -0.95 19.46 2.10
N ASP A 73 -0.88 19.68 0.78
CA ASP A 73 0.31 19.43 -0.01
C ASP A 73 1.50 20.27 0.48
N GLY A 74 2.70 19.71 0.41
CA GLY A 74 3.90 20.34 0.94
C GLY A 74 4.12 20.19 2.45
N ASN A 75 3.12 19.68 3.18
CA ASN A 75 3.30 19.36 4.60
C ASN A 75 4.20 18.12 4.75
N LYS A 76 5.19 18.20 5.64
CA LYS A 76 6.13 17.09 5.92
C LYS A 76 5.41 15.80 6.35
N ASN A 77 4.33 15.92 7.11
CA ASN A 77 3.58 14.76 7.61
C ASN A 77 2.78 14.07 6.50
N LYS A 78 2.35 14.80 5.46
CA LYS A 78 1.79 14.18 4.25
C LYS A 78 2.82 13.30 3.57
N THR A 79 4.02 13.81 3.36
CA THR A 79 5.16 13.03 2.82
C THR A 79 5.51 11.81 3.70
N ASN A 80 5.45 11.97 5.03
CA ASN A 80 5.65 10.86 5.95
C ASN A 80 4.58 9.76 5.80
N LEU A 81 3.31 10.14 5.66
CA LEU A 81 2.20 9.20 5.41
C LEU A 81 2.36 8.47 4.07
N GLU A 82 2.73 9.18 2.99
CA GLU A 82 3.01 8.55 1.69
C GLU A 82 4.13 7.52 1.80
N LYS A 83 5.22 7.86 2.48
CA LYS A 83 6.33 6.95 2.72
C LYS A 83 5.94 5.72 3.56
N LEU A 84 5.11 5.93 4.58
CA LEU A 84 4.57 4.84 5.41
C LEU A 84 3.70 3.90 4.58
N LEU A 85 2.79 4.45 3.76
CA LEU A 85 1.92 3.68 2.87
C LEU A 85 2.73 2.85 1.88
N TYR A 86 3.63 3.51 1.16
CA TYR A 86 4.52 2.87 0.19
C TYR A 86 5.29 1.69 0.83
N GLY A 87 6.05 1.95 1.89
CA GLY A 87 6.89 0.92 2.51
C GLY A 87 6.08 -0.25 3.08
N TYR A 88 4.90 0.03 3.65
CA TYR A 88 4.01 -1.01 4.16
C TYR A 88 3.41 -1.85 3.03
N CYS A 89 2.80 -1.20 2.05
CA CYS A 89 2.07 -1.90 0.98
C CYS A 89 3.00 -2.69 0.05
N ILE A 90 4.18 -2.16 -0.29
CA ILE A 90 5.16 -2.93 -1.08
C ILE A 90 5.59 -4.19 -0.32
N LYS A 91 5.90 -4.07 0.96
CA LYS A 91 6.29 -5.23 1.78
C LYS A 91 5.17 -6.27 1.89
N GLN A 92 3.93 -5.85 2.14
CA GLN A 92 2.79 -6.76 2.25
C GLN A 92 2.45 -7.40 0.90
N GLY A 93 2.52 -6.62 -0.19
CA GLY A 93 2.31 -7.13 -1.55
C GLY A 93 3.33 -8.21 -1.93
N GLN A 94 4.61 -7.98 -1.67
CA GLN A 94 5.65 -8.98 -1.88
C GLN A 94 5.44 -10.23 -1.04
N ALA A 95 5.05 -10.07 0.23
CA ALA A 95 4.76 -11.21 1.10
C ALA A 95 3.56 -12.05 0.61
N ALA A 96 2.50 -11.39 0.12
CA ALA A 96 1.34 -12.04 -0.49
C ALA A 96 1.73 -12.76 -1.80
N GLN A 97 2.49 -12.11 -2.66
CA GLN A 97 2.98 -12.68 -3.92
C GLN A 97 3.83 -13.95 -3.68
N ASN A 98 4.71 -13.92 -2.69
CA ASN A 98 5.54 -15.07 -2.33
C ASN A 98 4.72 -16.26 -1.79
N LYS A 99 3.54 -16.01 -1.24
CA LYS A 99 2.57 -17.04 -0.81
C LYS A 99 1.64 -17.51 -1.93
N GLY A 100 1.74 -16.92 -3.14
CA GLY A 100 0.84 -17.19 -4.25
C GLY A 100 -0.50 -16.45 -4.17
N ASP A 101 -0.71 -15.58 -3.19
CA ASP A 101 -1.89 -14.71 -3.08
C ASP A 101 -1.72 -13.48 -3.99
N LEU A 102 -1.96 -13.70 -5.30
CA LEU A 102 -1.82 -12.64 -6.28
C LEU A 102 -2.87 -11.54 -6.11
N ALA A 103 -4.08 -11.88 -5.67
CA ALA A 103 -5.13 -10.90 -5.43
C ALA A 103 -4.79 -9.99 -4.24
N GLY A 104 -4.28 -10.56 -3.15
CA GLY A 104 -3.77 -9.80 -2.01
C GLY A 104 -2.58 -8.92 -2.38
N ALA A 105 -1.65 -9.42 -3.19
CA ALA A 105 -0.52 -8.64 -3.68
C ALA A 105 -0.98 -7.46 -4.55
N GLU A 106 -1.89 -7.71 -5.50
CA GLU A 106 -2.46 -6.68 -6.37
C GLU A 106 -3.16 -5.57 -5.56
N LYS A 107 -3.97 -5.97 -4.56
CA LYS A 107 -4.62 -5.01 -3.65
C LYS A 107 -3.58 -4.10 -2.99
N MET A 108 -2.53 -4.67 -2.42
CA MET A 108 -1.50 -3.89 -1.72
C MET A 108 -0.74 -2.95 -2.66
N TYR A 109 -0.32 -3.41 -3.83
CA TYR A 109 0.38 -2.55 -4.80
C TYR A 109 -0.52 -1.41 -5.30
N LYS A 110 -1.82 -1.66 -5.52
CA LYS A 110 -2.78 -0.62 -5.92
C LYS A 110 -3.00 0.46 -4.85
N GLU A 111 -2.89 0.13 -3.56
CA GLU A 111 -2.99 1.13 -2.49
C GLU A 111 -1.92 2.22 -2.60
N VAL A 112 -0.73 1.87 -3.11
CA VAL A 112 0.36 2.84 -3.32
C VAL A 112 0.01 3.89 -4.38
N LEU A 113 -0.88 3.59 -5.32
CA LEU A 113 -1.26 4.53 -6.38
C LEU A 113 -2.03 5.76 -5.86
N ALA A 114 -2.45 5.75 -4.59
CA ALA A 114 -3.12 6.89 -3.94
C ALA A 114 -2.15 8.00 -3.49
N VAL A 115 -0.83 7.76 -3.48
CA VAL A 115 0.17 8.78 -3.12
C VAL A 115 0.41 9.75 -4.28
N SER A 116 0.93 10.95 -3.97
CA SER A 116 1.30 11.93 -5.01
C SER A 116 2.71 11.73 -5.56
N ASN A 117 3.57 11.02 -4.84
CA ASN A 117 4.95 10.76 -5.22
C ASN A 117 5.01 9.81 -6.43
N LYS A 118 5.55 10.32 -7.55
CA LYS A 118 5.61 9.59 -8.83
C LYS A 118 6.54 8.38 -8.80
N ASP A 119 7.66 8.45 -8.08
CA ASP A 119 8.59 7.33 -7.97
C ASP A 119 7.93 6.15 -7.24
N TYR A 120 7.12 6.44 -6.21
CA TYR A 120 6.36 5.40 -5.51
C TYR A 120 5.28 4.79 -6.41
N GLN A 121 4.59 5.62 -7.19
CA GLN A 121 3.60 5.13 -8.17
C GLN A 121 4.27 4.28 -9.26
N SER A 122 5.40 4.74 -9.82
CA SER A 122 6.18 3.98 -10.81
C SER A 122 6.55 2.61 -10.28
N ASN A 123 7.15 2.54 -9.09
CA ASN A 123 7.50 1.27 -8.44
C ASN A 123 6.29 0.35 -8.20
N ALA A 124 5.13 0.91 -7.85
CA ALA A 124 3.91 0.13 -7.68
C ALA A 124 3.39 -0.43 -9.01
N TYR A 125 3.40 0.36 -10.08
CA TYR A 125 3.06 -0.10 -11.43
C TYR A 125 4.04 -1.16 -11.92
N TYR A 126 5.34 -0.97 -11.70
CA TYR A 126 6.33 -1.99 -12.01
C TYR A 126 6.05 -3.31 -11.28
N SER A 127 5.77 -3.25 -9.98
CA SER A 127 5.46 -4.43 -9.17
C SER A 127 4.21 -5.16 -9.66
N LEU A 128 3.15 -4.42 -10.03
CA LEU A 128 1.93 -4.97 -10.63
C LEU A 128 2.23 -5.67 -11.97
N GLY A 129 2.98 -5.00 -12.83
CA GLY A 129 3.34 -5.53 -14.14
C GLY A 129 4.23 -6.76 -14.04
N ALA A 130 5.28 -6.71 -13.23
CA ALA A 130 6.19 -7.86 -13.02
C ALA A 130 5.47 -9.07 -12.41
N MET A 131 4.54 -8.85 -11.47
CA MET A 131 3.72 -9.90 -10.86
C MET A 131 2.86 -10.60 -11.91
N LEU A 132 2.13 -9.87 -12.75
CA LEU A 132 1.26 -10.43 -13.78
C LEU A 132 2.06 -11.11 -14.88
N TYR A 133 3.17 -10.51 -15.34
CA TYR A 133 4.07 -11.13 -16.28
C TYR A 133 4.57 -12.48 -15.76
N GLY A 134 5.04 -12.53 -14.52
CA GLY A 134 5.50 -13.76 -13.88
C GLY A 134 4.40 -14.81 -13.75
N ASN A 135 3.15 -14.42 -13.48
CA ASN A 135 2.02 -15.33 -13.43
C ASN A 135 1.68 -15.90 -14.81
N GLY A 136 1.57 -15.05 -15.82
CA GLY A 136 1.34 -15.48 -17.20
C GLY A 136 2.42 -16.45 -17.72
N ALA A 137 3.69 -16.16 -17.42
CA ALA A 137 4.81 -17.04 -17.76
C ALA A 137 4.70 -18.42 -17.08
N LYS A 138 4.32 -18.48 -15.79
CA LYS A 138 4.09 -19.74 -15.08
C LYS A 138 2.94 -20.55 -15.67
N ILE A 139 1.81 -19.89 -16.00
CA ILE A 139 0.66 -20.55 -16.63
C ILE A 139 1.08 -21.15 -17.97
N LEU A 140 1.77 -20.40 -18.82
CA LEU A 140 2.20 -20.87 -20.14
C LEU A 140 3.21 -22.01 -20.04
N GLN A 141 4.17 -21.91 -19.12
CA GLN A 141 5.15 -22.96 -18.85
C GLN A 141 4.46 -24.27 -18.41
N ALA A 142 3.47 -24.18 -17.53
CA ALA A 142 2.71 -25.35 -17.05
C ALA A 142 1.84 -25.96 -18.17
N ALA A 143 1.33 -25.17 -19.10
CA ALA A 143 0.49 -25.63 -20.21
C ALA A 143 1.30 -26.20 -21.38
N THR A 144 2.56 -25.81 -21.58
CA THR A 144 3.39 -26.24 -22.73
C THR A 144 3.43 -27.77 -22.95
N PRO A 145 3.55 -28.62 -21.90
CA PRO A 145 3.60 -30.07 -22.10
C PRO A 145 2.34 -30.69 -22.72
N ILE A 146 1.19 -30.05 -22.58
CA ILE A 146 -0.09 -30.55 -23.11
C ILE A 146 -0.48 -29.97 -24.47
N ALA A 147 0.38 -29.13 -25.07
CA ALA A 147 0.07 -28.40 -26.30
C ALA A 147 -0.34 -29.29 -27.47
N THR A 148 0.24 -30.48 -27.59
CA THR A 148 -0.06 -31.45 -28.64
C THR A 148 -1.11 -32.48 -28.27
N SER A 149 -1.15 -32.92 -27.02
CA SER A 149 -2.07 -33.95 -26.53
C SER A 149 -3.47 -33.42 -26.17
N GLU A 150 -3.55 -32.17 -25.67
CA GLU A 150 -4.79 -31.53 -25.23
C GLU A 150 -4.86 -30.07 -25.73
N PRO A 151 -4.96 -29.84 -27.07
CA PRO A 151 -4.83 -28.50 -27.65
C PRO A 151 -5.88 -27.51 -27.17
N ASP A 152 -7.12 -27.94 -26.94
CA ASP A 152 -8.17 -27.04 -26.44
C ASP A 152 -7.86 -26.55 -25.03
N LYS A 153 -7.36 -27.43 -24.17
CA LYS A 153 -6.94 -27.08 -22.80
C LYS A 153 -5.73 -26.15 -22.79
N TYR A 154 -4.75 -26.45 -23.64
CA TYR A 154 -3.60 -25.55 -23.84
C TYR A 154 -4.04 -24.15 -24.27
N ASN A 155 -4.93 -24.06 -25.28
CA ASN A 155 -5.44 -22.78 -25.77
C ASN A 155 -6.20 -21.99 -24.65
N ALA A 156 -6.96 -22.69 -23.82
CA ALA A 156 -7.63 -22.06 -22.68
C ALA A 156 -6.64 -21.48 -21.64
N GLU A 157 -5.59 -22.22 -21.30
CA GLU A 157 -4.55 -21.74 -20.39
C GLU A 157 -3.72 -20.62 -21.04
N LYS A 158 -3.38 -20.74 -22.32
CA LYS A 158 -2.70 -19.68 -23.07
C LYS A 158 -3.50 -18.38 -23.07
N ALA A 159 -4.82 -18.44 -23.25
CA ALA A 159 -5.67 -17.24 -23.20
C ALA A 159 -5.62 -16.54 -21.83
N LYS A 160 -5.49 -17.30 -20.72
CA LYS A 160 -5.29 -16.70 -19.38
C LYS A 160 -3.93 -16.00 -19.28
N ALA A 161 -2.87 -16.66 -19.76
CA ALA A 161 -1.53 -16.07 -19.79
C ALA A 161 -1.47 -14.81 -20.66
N ASP A 162 -2.10 -14.83 -21.85
CA ASP A 162 -2.15 -13.68 -22.77
C ASP A 162 -2.87 -12.48 -22.13
N LYS A 163 -3.93 -12.73 -21.34
CA LYS A 163 -4.61 -11.68 -20.57
C LYS A 163 -3.66 -11.03 -19.56
N ASP A 164 -2.92 -11.85 -18.82
CA ASP A 164 -1.96 -11.36 -17.81
C ASP A 164 -0.83 -10.57 -18.48
N PHE A 165 -0.29 -11.04 -19.61
CA PHE A 165 0.74 -10.32 -20.37
C PHE A 165 0.24 -8.97 -20.89
N LYS A 166 -1.00 -8.91 -21.39
CA LYS A 166 -1.60 -7.65 -21.83
C LYS A 166 -1.69 -6.64 -20.68
N GLN A 167 -2.20 -7.08 -19.55
CA GLN A 167 -2.34 -6.20 -18.37
C GLN A 167 -0.97 -5.83 -17.78
N ALA A 168 -0.01 -6.77 -17.79
CA ALA A 168 1.36 -6.49 -17.39
C ALA A 168 2.00 -5.39 -18.25
N LYS A 169 1.83 -5.45 -19.57
CA LYS A 169 2.30 -4.43 -20.50
C LYS A 169 1.73 -3.06 -20.17
N GLU A 170 0.41 -2.98 -19.88
CA GLU A 170 -0.25 -1.72 -19.53
C GLU A 170 0.35 -1.10 -18.26
N TYR A 171 0.61 -1.91 -17.21
CA TYR A 171 1.22 -1.44 -15.99
C TYR A 171 2.70 -1.06 -16.16
N LEU A 172 3.50 -1.85 -16.89
CA LEU A 172 4.90 -1.53 -17.15
C LEU A 172 5.04 -0.25 -18.00
N THR A 173 4.16 -0.04 -18.97
CA THR A 173 4.13 1.22 -19.73
C THR A 173 3.90 2.41 -18.80
N LYS A 174 2.93 2.30 -17.86
CA LYS A 174 2.69 3.38 -16.89
C LYS A 174 3.87 3.61 -15.95
N ALA A 175 4.59 2.57 -15.57
CA ALA A 175 5.79 2.69 -14.75
C ALA A 175 6.86 3.54 -15.47
N VAL A 176 7.14 3.24 -16.73
CA VAL A 176 8.11 3.99 -17.55
C VAL A 176 7.66 5.42 -17.80
N GLU A 177 6.36 5.66 -18.05
CA GLU A 177 5.81 7.01 -18.23
C GLU A 177 6.01 7.89 -16.98
N LEU A 178 6.00 7.31 -15.78
CA LEU A 178 6.19 8.03 -14.53
C LEU A 178 7.67 8.23 -14.17
N ASP A 179 8.54 7.31 -14.55
CA ASP A 179 10.00 7.40 -14.39
C ASP A 179 10.73 7.01 -15.68
N PRO A 180 10.91 7.96 -16.61
CA PRO A 180 11.56 7.69 -17.91
C PRO A 180 13.05 7.36 -17.82
N LYS A 181 13.67 7.39 -16.63
CA LYS A 181 15.09 7.10 -16.45
C LYS A 181 15.42 5.64 -16.27
N ASP A 182 14.38 4.79 -16.11
CA ASP A 182 14.50 3.34 -15.96
C ASP A 182 14.36 2.58 -17.32
N GLU A 183 14.77 3.23 -18.45
CA GLU A 183 14.86 2.58 -19.75
C GLU A 183 16.14 1.74 -19.92
#